data_1be98093e31576f3c80cfc285d6b928a
#
_entry.id   1be98093e31576f3c80cfc285d6b928a
#
_cell.length_a   1.000
_cell.length_b   1.000
_cell.length_c   1.000
_cell.angle_alpha   90.00
_cell.angle_beta   90.00
_cell.angle_gamma   90.00
#
_symmetry.space_group_name_H-M   'P 1'
#
loop_
_entity.id
_entity.type
_entity.pdbx_description
1 polymer ?
#
loop_
_entity_poly.entity_id
_entity_poly.type
_entity_poly.pdbx_seq_one_letter_code
_entity_poly.pdbx_strand_id
1 'polypeptide(L)'
;MGLSHPMKILTILIGTLVLNMFDASNCRADETVTEAMLRAERLGELRLELPEKDVLKLLGSPATRGKLVFQEADGNYVQDWHYPDKGIELLMSAGEKKSGVKTIANITASAPCTFATRKGIKIGDAESAARKAYAEHVDRESSDPGTLVVGSIYGGIIFDFTKGKVSRIFFGAAAE
;
A
#
# COMPACT_ATOMS: atom_id res chain seq x y z
N MET A 1 35.52 80.32 8.11
CA MET A 1 36.26 79.07 7.73
C MET A 1 35.56 77.95 8.43
N GLY A 2 34.63 77.33 7.78
CA GLY A 2 33.85 76.21 8.30
C GLY A 2 33.80 75.10 7.26
N LEU A 3 34.45 74.03 7.54
CA LEU A 3 34.40 72.85 6.70
C LEU A 3 33.18 71.99 7.09
N SER A 4 32.22 71.94 6.22
CA SER A 4 31.07 71.02 6.32
C SER A 4 31.44 69.64 5.70
N HIS A 5 31.36 68.63 6.51
CA HIS A 5 31.47 67.21 6.01
C HIS A 5 30.09 66.73 5.64
N PRO A 6 29.87 66.11 4.47
CA PRO A 6 28.63 65.44 4.17
C PRO A 6 28.58 64.06 4.79
N MET A 7 27.55 63.87 5.58
CA MET A 7 27.18 62.56 6.18
C MET A 7 26.68 61.60 5.10
N LYS A 8 27.42 60.50 4.85
CA LYS A 8 26.98 59.46 3.92
C LYS A 8 25.92 58.59 4.60
N ILE A 9 24.71 58.70 4.11
CA ILE A 9 23.61 57.83 4.52
C ILE A 9 23.84 56.46 3.88
N LEU A 10 24.15 55.44 4.71
CA LEU A 10 24.24 54.04 4.32
C LEU A 10 22.84 53.43 4.33
N THR A 11 22.24 53.26 3.16
CA THR A 11 20.95 52.59 3.01
C THR A 11 21.20 51.08 3.14
N ILE A 12 20.80 50.51 4.26
CA ILE A 12 20.80 49.04 4.47
C ILE A 12 19.57 48.47 3.79
N LEU A 13 19.77 47.76 2.68
CA LEU A 13 18.75 47.00 2.00
C LEU A 13 18.52 45.68 2.77
N ILE A 14 17.47 45.65 3.59
CA ILE A 14 17.05 44.43 4.26
C ILE A 14 16.33 43.57 3.22
N GLY A 15 17.06 42.63 2.62
CA GLY A 15 16.47 41.59 1.78
C GLY A 15 15.69 40.61 2.64
N THR A 16 14.37 40.66 2.55
CA THR A 16 13.46 39.66 3.17
C THR A 16 13.61 38.32 2.42
N LEU A 17 14.43 37.47 2.97
CA LEU A 17 14.49 36.06 2.53
C LEU A 17 13.19 35.35 2.98
N VAL A 18 12.23 35.25 2.10
CA VAL A 18 11.03 34.41 2.31
C VAL A 18 11.48 32.95 2.17
N LEU A 19 11.82 32.36 3.30
CA LEU A 19 12.05 30.93 3.39
C LEU A 19 10.70 30.23 3.26
N ASN A 20 10.39 29.72 2.07
CA ASN A 20 9.26 28.81 1.88
C ASN A 20 9.56 27.53 2.70
N MET A 21 9.06 27.48 3.93
CA MET A 21 8.96 26.25 4.68
C MET A 21 7.91 25.39 3.97
N PHE A 22 8.36 24.49 3.10
CA PHE A 22 7.55 23.37 2.66
C PHE A 22 7.12 22.62 3.91
N ASP A 23 5.83 22.57 4.14
CA ASP A 23 5.21 21.97 5.32
C ASP A 23 5.33 20.45 5.25
N ALA A 24 6.47 19.91 5.70
CA ALA A 24 6.73 18.47 5.80
C ALA A 24 5.78 17.76 6.79
N SER A 25 5.02 18.53 7.56
CA SER A 25 4.06 18.02 8.53
C SER A 25 2.83 17.39 7.88
N ASN A 26 2.40 17.87 6.73
CA ASN A 26 1.21 17.37 6.02
C ASN A 26 1.48 16.00 5.37
N CYS A 27 2.70 15.79 4.85
CA CYS A 27 3.07 14.50 4.23
C CYS A 27 3.11 13.37 5.27
N ARG A 28 3.58 13.65 6.48
CA ARG A 28 3.71 12.65 7.55
C ARG A 28 2.38 12.25 8.19
N ALA A 29 1.42 13.17 8.25
CA ALA A 29 0.07 12.89 8.77
C ALA A 29 -0.73 12.02 7.78
N ASP A 30 -0.56 12.24 6.49
CA ASP A 30 -1.25 11.49 5.42
C ASP A 30 -0.73 10.03 5.34
N GLU A 31 0.59 9.83 5.48
CA GLU A 31 1.23 8.51 5.52
C GLU A 31 0.73 7.67 6.71
N THR A 32 0.58 8.26 7.91
CA THR A 32 0.07 7.55 9.10
C THR A 32 -1.39 7.15 8.98
N VAL A 33 -2.23 7.97 8.35
CA VAL A 33 -3.65 7.65 8.10
C VAL A 33 -3.78 6.51 7.10
N THR A 34 -3.00 6.53 6.03
CA THR A 34 -2.98 5.47 5.02
C THR A 34 -2.50 4.15 5.62
N GLU A 35 -1.45 4.15 6.43
CA GLU A 35 -0.93 2.97 7.11
C GLU A 35 -1.97 2.38 8.08
N ALA A 36 -2.65 3.21 8.86
CA ALA A 36 -3.72 2.78 9.77
C ALA A 36 -4.91 2.17 9.01
N MET A 37 -5.26 2.73 7.84
CA MET A 37 -6.30 2.19 6.96
C MET A 37 -5.92 0.81 6.43
N LEU A 38 -4.67 0.64 5.95
CA LEU A 38 -4.18 -0.63 5.43
C LEU A 38 -4.12 -1.71 6.50
N ARG A 39 -3.68 -1.39 7.72
CA ARG A 39 -3.71 -2.32 8.86
C ARG A 39 -5.12 -2.76 9.24
N ALA A 40 -6.10 -1.90 9.04
CA ALA A 40 -7.50 -2.22 9.31
C ALA A 40 -8.17 -2.95 8.13
N GLU A 41 -7.58 -2.93 6.94
CA GLU A 41 -8.17 -3.50 5.74
C GLU A 41 -8.08 -5.03 5.73
N ARG A 42 -9.00 -5.65 5.01
CA ARG A 42 -9.10 -7.11 4.91
C ARG A 42 -9.83 -7.53 3.64
N LEU A 43 -9.61 -8.77 3.24
CA LEU A 43 -10.37 -9.44 2.19
C LEU A 43 -11.12 -10.62 2.82
N GLY A 44 -12.42 -10.45 3.09
CA GLY A 44 -13.14 -11.32 3.99
C GLY A 44 -12.52 -11.25 5.39
N GLU A 45 -12.00 -12.36 5.90
CA GLU A 45 -11.26 -12.41 7.16
C GLU A 45 -9.73 -12.40 6.99
N LEU A 46 -9.24 -12.43 5.75
CA LEU A 46 -7.82 -12.35 5.46
C LEU A 46 -7.30 -10.93 5.62
N ARG A 47 -6.13 -10.79 6.22
CA ARG A 47 -5.41 -9.53 6.39
C ARG A 47 -3.91 -9.78 6.37
N LEU A 48 -3.14 -8.76 6.13
CA LEU A 48 -1.68 -8.83 6.28
C LEU A 48 -1.33 -9.24 7.72
N GLU A 49 -0.20 -9.89 7.87
CA GLU A 49 0.32 -10.41 9.15
C GLU A 49 -0.56 -11.51 9.81
N LEU A 50 -1.61 -12.02 9.13
CA LEU A 50 -2.38 -13.13 9.66
C LEU A 50 -1.51 -14.40 9.74
N PRO A 51 -1.38 -15.05 10.92
CA PRO A 51 -0.54 -16.24 11.08
C PRO A 51 -1.06 -17.42 10.27
N GLU A 52 -0.13 -18.29 9.79
CA GLU A 52 -0.45 -19.47 8.98
C GLU A 52 -1.49 -20.39 9.63
N LYS A 53 -1.48 -20.55 10.96
CA LYS A 53 -2.49 -21.35 11.68
C LYS A 53 -3.91 -20.83 11.48
N ASP A 54 -4.07 -19.50 11.42
CA ASP A 54 -5.39 -18.87 11.25
C ASP A 54 -5.78 -18.87 9.76
N VAL A 55 -4.82 -18.75 8.84
CA VAL A 55 -5.06 -18.97 7.40
C VAL A 55 -5.58 -20.39 7.15
N LEU A 56 -4.93 -21.40 7.73
CA LEU A 56 -5.36 -22.80 7.60
C LEU A 56 -6.76 -23.06 8.20
N LYS A 57 -7.12 -22.33 9.24
CA LYS A 57 -8.45 -22.38 9.84
C LYS A 57 -9.54 -21.80 8.93
N LEU A 58 -9.22 -20.70 8.24
CA LEU A 58 -10.14 -19.97 7.37
C LEU A 58 -10.29 -20.62 5.98
N LEU A 59 -9.16 -21.00 5.36
CA LEU A 59 -9.14 -21.45 3.98
C LEU A 59 -8.96 -22.96 3.84
N GLY A 60 -8.52 -23.66 4.89
CA GLY A 60 -8.03 -25.03 4.81
C GLY A 60 -6.60 -25.09 4.29
N SER A 61 -6.15 -26.31 3.93
CA SER A 61 -4.85 -26.47 3.30
C SER A 61 -4.84 -25.89 1.88
N PRO A 62 -3.77 -25.17 1.47
CA PRO A 62 -3.64 -24.74 0.10
C PRO A 62 -3.49 -25.92 -0.85
N ALA A 63 -3.97 -25.79 -2.09
CA ALA A 63 -3.82 -26.81 -3.12
C ALA A 63 -2.34 -27.04 -3.46
N THR A 64 -1.56 -25.97 -3.47
CA THR A 64 -0.11 -26.05 -3.64
C THR A 64 0.61 -25.05 -2.73
N ARG A 65 1.82 -25.45 -2.32
CA ARG A 65 2.79 -24.59 -1.64
C ARG A 65 4.07 -24.54 -2.46
N GLY A 66 4.53 -23.36 -2.78
CA GLY A 66 5.83 -23.14 -3.39
C GLY A 66 6.99 -23.58 -2.49
N LYS A 67 8.20 -23.48 -2.99
CA LYS A 67 9.39 -23.64 -2.15
C LYS A 67 9.53 -22.44 -1.22
N LEU A 68 10.02 -22.70 0.00
CA LEU A 68 10.43 -21.61 0.89
C LEU A 68 11.77 -21.08 0.37
N VAL A 69 11.78 -19.83 -0.10
CA VAL A 69 12.96 -19.15 -0.66
C VAL A 69 13.33 -17.93 0.18
N PHE A 70 14.62 -17.60 0.17
CA PHE A 70 15.09 -16.36 0.77
C PHE A 70 15.01 -15.24 -0.28
N GLN A 71 14.37 -14.15 0.06
CA GLN A 71 14.23 -12.95 -0.74
C GLN A 71 15.24 -11.92 -0.24
N GLU A 72 16.24 -11.59 -1.06
CA GLU A 72 17.37 -10.75 -0.62
C GLU A 72 16.97 -9.29 -0.40
N ALA A 73 15.95 -8.82 -1.15
CA ALA A 73 15.52 -7.42 -1.11
C ALA A 73 15.04 -7.00 0.27
N ASP A 74 14.25 -7.83 0.95
CA ASP A 74 13.70 -7.56 2.28
C ASP A 74 14.26 -8.46 3.39
N GLY A 75 15.18 -9.38 3.04
CA GLY A 75 15.85 -10.26 3.99
C GLY A 75 14.96 -11.34 4.59
N ASN A 76 13.86 -11.68 3.96
CA ASN A 76 12.86 -12.60 4.48
C ASN A 76 12.82 -13.95 3.74
N TYR A 77 12.42 -15.00 4.45
CA TYR A 77 12.03 -16.27 3.83
C TYR A 77 10.55 -16.22 3.45
N VAL A 78 10.24 -16.43 2.17
CA VAL A 78 8.87 -16.37 1.64
C VAL A 78 8.46 -17.66 0.97
N GLN A 79 7.15 -17.90 0.93
CA GLN A 79 6.55 -19.09 0.32
C GLN A 79 5.18 -18.76 -0.26
N ASP A 80 4.96 -19.10 -1.54
CA ASP A 80 3.64 -18.97 -2.17
C ASP A 80 2.69 -20.07 -1.73
N TRP A 81 1.46 -19.68 -1.43
CA TRP A 81 0.35 -20.57 -1.15
C TRP A 81 -0.80 -20.31 -2.11
N HIS A 82 -1.26 -21.33 -2.84
CA HIS A 82 -2.28 -21.20 -3.86
C HIS A 82 -3.57 -21.92 -3.48
N TYR A 83 -4.69 -21.21 -3.62
CA TYR A 83 -6.05 -21.67 -3.41
C TYR A 83 -6.89 -21.42 -4.69
N PRO A 84 -6.65 -22.16 -5.80
CA PRO A 84 -7.28 -21.88 -7.09
C PRO A 84 -8.81 -21.95 -7.04
N ASP A 85 -9.38 -22.88 -6.27
CA ASP A 85 -10.83 -23.02 -6.11
C ASP A 85 -11.47 -21.82 -5.39
N LYS A 86 -10.66 -21.01 -4.70
CA LYS A 86 -11.08 -19.80 -4.00
C LYS A 86 -10.63 -18.52 -4.72
N GLY A 87 -9.82 -18.63 -5.77
CA GLY A 87 -9.22 -17.50 -6.47
C GLY A 87 -8.31 -16.66 -5.57
N ILE A 88 -7.58 -17.32 -4.64
CA ILE A 88 -6.69 -16.66 -3.67
C ILE A 88 -5.27 -17.20 -3.83
N GLU A 89 -4.33 -16.27 -3.86
CA GLU A 89 -2.89 -16.53 -3.74
C GLU A 89 -2.34 -15.72 -2.58
N LEU A 90 -1.51 -16.34 -1.76
CA LEU A 90 -0.88 -15.70 -0.60
C LEU A 90 0.63 -15.82 -0.71
N LEU A 91 1.33 -14.72 -0.50
CA LEU A 91 2.75 -14.76 -0.16
C LEU A 91 2.85 -14.82 1.37
N MET A 92 3.44 -15.92 1.87
CA MET A 92 3.64 -16.15 3.30
C MET A 92 5.09 -15.85 3.66
N SER A 93 5.33 -14.95 4.61
CA SER A 93 6.66 -14.61 5.12
C SER A 93 6.93 -15.29 6.45
N ALA A 94 8.09 -15.93 6.58
CA ALA A 94 8.62 -16.47 7.83
C ALA A 94 9.59 -15.48 8.53
N GLY A 95 9.75 -14.27 7.97
CA GLY A 95 10.73 -13.30 8.43
C GLY A 95 12.18 -13.76 8.15
N GLU A 96 13.13 -13.23 8.89
CA GLU A 96 14.57 -13.50 8.70
C GLU A 96 14.98 -14.95 8.98
N LYS A 97 14.14 -15.72 9.64
CA LYS A 97 14.44 -17.10 10.04
C LYS A 97 13.58 -18.10 9.26
N LYS A 98 14.25 -19.03 8.57
CA LYS A 98 13.58 -20.11 7.83
C LYS A 98 12.58 -20.93 8.67
N SER A 99 12.80 -21.03 9.98
CA SER A 99 11.92 -21.70 10.95
C SER A 99 10.91 -20.78 11.63
N GLY A 100 10.80 -19.52 11.17
CA GLY A 100 9.85 -18.55 11.71
C GLY A 100 8.39 -18.97 11.46
N VAL A 101 7.49 -18.47 12.31
CA VAL A 101 6.04 -18.60 12.07
C VAL A 101 5.69 -17.78 10.84
N LYS A 102 5.07 -18.42 9.85
CA LYS A 102 4.67 -17.71 8.64
C LYS A 102 3.44 -16.84 8.90
N THR A 103 3.46 -15.65 8.33
CA THR A 103 2.34 -14.72 8.28
C THR A 103 2.08 -14.29 6.84
N ILE A 104 0.89 -13.77 6.56
CA ILE A 104 0.58 -13.23 5.23
C ILE A 104 1.39 -11.96 4.99
N ALA A 105 2.24 -11.94 3.97
CA ALA A 105 2.92 -10.75 3.47
C ALA A 105 2.09 -10.07 2.37
N ASN A 106 1.58 -10.85 1.39
CA ASN A 106 0.74 -10.34 0.31
C ASN A 106 -0.48 -11.23 0.11
N ILE A 107 -1.59 -10.63 -0.35
CA ILE A 107 -2.81 -11.32 -0.75
C ILE A 107 -3.12 -10.92 -2.19
N THR A 108 -3.31 -11.88 -3.08
CA THR A 108 -3.86 -11.67 -4.42
C THR A 108 -5.19 -12.40 -4.52
N ALA A 109 -6.23 -11.69 -4.98
CA ALA A 109 -7.53 -12.27 -5.30
C ALA A 109 -7.88 -12.03 -6.76
N SER A 110 -8.41 -13.06 -7.39
CA SER A 110 -8.97 -13.05 -8.75
C SER A 110 -10.20 -13.95 -8.81
N ALA A 111 -10.86 -14.04 -9.97
CA ALA A 111 -11.93 -15.03 -10.09
C ALA A 111 -11.40 -16.45 -9.84
N PRO A 112 -12.13 -17.29 -9.09
CA PRO A 112 -13.51 -17.16 -8.63
C PRO A 112 -13.70 -16.59 -7.20
N CYS A 113 -12.79 -15.77 -6.69
CA CYS A 113 -12.87 -15.21 -5.34
C CYS A 113 -14.18 -14.42 -5.13
N THR A 114 -14.88 -14.73 -4.03
CA THR A 114 -16.12 -14.06 -3.62
C THR A 114 -15.95 -13.16 -2.39
N PHE A 115 -14.74 -13.10 -1.83
CA PHE A 115 -14.47 -12.27 -0.67
C PHE A 115 -14.50 -10.79 -1.05
N ALA A 116 -15.03 -9.99 -0.14
CA ALA A 116 -15.06 -8.54 -0.29
C ALA A 116 -14.00 -7.88 0.61
N THR A 117 -13.50 -6.73 0.18
CA THR A 117 -12.72 -5.83 1.03
C THR A 117 -13.59 -5.28 2.16
N ARG A 118 -12.99 -4.67 3.15
CA ARG A 118 -13.74 -4.03 4.26
C ARG A 118 -14.73 -2.98 3.76
N LYS A 119 -14.43 -2.30 2.65
CA LYS A 119 -15.34 -1.34 2.00
C LYS A 119 -16.36 -2.00 1.06
N GLY A 120 -16.43 -3.33 1.03
CA GLY A 120 -17.42 -4.10 0.31
C GLY A 120 -17.10 -4.38 -1.15
N ILE A 121 -15.91 -4.04 -1.63
CA ILE A 121 -15.49 -4.27 -3.03
C ILE A 121 -14.99 -5.70 -3.22
N LYS A 122 -15.45 -6.36 -4.29
CA LYS A 122 -15.08 -7.73 -4.66
C LYS A 122 -14.79 -7.87 -6.15
N ILE A 123 -14.27 -9.00 -6.53
CA ILE A 123 -14.06 -9.36 -7.95
C ILE A 123 -15.39 -9.29 -8.71
N GLY A 124 -15.38 -8.65 -9.88
CA GLY A 124 -16.54 -8.44 -10.75
C GLY A 124 -17.33 -7.17 -10.47
N ASP A 125 -17.09 -6.46 -9.39
CA ASP A 125 -17.74 -5.16 -9.11
C ASP A 125 -17.32 -4.10 -10.14
N ALA A 126 -18.15 -3.06 -10.30
CA ALA A 126 -17.84 -1.98 -11.20
C ALA A 126 -16.60 -1.17 -10.72
N GLU A 127 -15.73 -0.80 -11.65
CA GLU A 127 -14.59 0.08 -11.40
C GLU A 127 -14.99 1.36 -10.67
N SER A 128 -16.11 1.99 -11.07
CA SER A 128 -16.61 3.20 -10.43
C SER A 128 -16.95 3.01 -8.94
N ALA A 129 -17.39 1.82 -8.55
CA ALA A 129 -17.66 1.49 -7.15
C ALA A 129 -16.36 1.43 -6.34
N ALA A 130 -15.30 0.77 -6.87
CA ALA A 130 -14.00 0.70 -6.23
C ALA A 130 -13.37 2.10 -6.08
N ARG A 131 -13.35 2.89 -7.17
CA ARG A 131 -12.82 4.26 -7.15
C ARG A 131 -13.57 5.16 -6.16
N LYS A 132 -14.90 5.03 -6.06
CA LYS A 132 -15.70 5.77 -5.09
C LYS A 132 -15.42 5.33 -3.66
N ALA A 133 -15.33 4.03 -3.40
CA ALA A 133 -15.12 3.49 -2.05
C ALA A 133 -13.77 3.91 -1.44
N TYR A 134 -12.74 4.08 -2.28
CA TYR A 134 -11.39 4.39 -1.83
C TYR A 134 -10.88 5.79 -2.23
N ALA A 135 -11.77 6.68 -2.66
CA ALA A 135 -11.43 8.01 -3.22
C ALA A 135 -10.48 8.86 -2.35
N GLU A 136 -10.58 8.72 -1.01
CA GLU A 136 -9.81 9.50 -0.04
C GLU A 136 -8.34 9.06 0.09
N HIS A 137 -8.00 7.84 -0.39
CA HIS A 137 -6.69 7.23 -0.21
C HIS A 137 -6.02 6.83 -1.53
N VAL A 138 -6.47 7.42 -2.64
CA VAL A 138 -5.95 7.11 -3.98
C VAL A 138 -4.57 7.71 -4.17
N ASP A 139 -3.59 6.88 -4.47
CA ASP A 139 -2.33 7.30 -5.06
C ASP A 139 -2.57 7.62 -6.55
N ARG A 140 -2.65 8.91 -6.87
CA ARG A 140 -2.96 9.37 -8.23
C ARG A 140 -1.78 9.23 -9.19
N GLU A 141 -0.56 9.22 -8.68
CA GLU A 141 0.65 9.11 -9.50
C GLU A 141 0.84 7.69 -9.99
N SER A 142 0.51 6.71 -9.14
CA SER A 142 0.60 5.28 -9.46
C SER A 142 -0.68 4.68 -10.05
N SER A 143 -1.79 5.46 -10.13
CA SER A 143 -3.07 4.99 -10.67
C SER A 143 -3.23 5.39 -12.14
N ASP A 144 -3.87 4.51 -12.93
CA ASP A 144 -4.23 4.72 -14.33
C ASP A 144 -5.67 4.24 -14.63
N PRO A 145 -6.18 4.35 -15.88
CA PRO A 145 -7.52 3.85 -16.21
C PRO A 145 -7.72 2.35 -15.98
N GLY A 146 -6.63 1.55 -16.03
CA GLY A 146 -6.68 0.09 -15.82
C GLY A 146 -6.42 -0.33 -14.38
N THR A 147 -5.90 0.57 -13.55
CA THR A 147 -5.40 0.27 -12.21
C THR A 147 -5.75 1.38 -11.22
N LEU A 148 -6.22 1.01 -10.04
CA LEU A 148 -6.40 1.90 -8.91
C LEU A 148 -5.44 1.49 -7.81
N VAL A 149 -4.53 2.38 -7.44
CA VAL A 149 -3.63 2.21 -6.29
C VAL A 149 -4.19 3.00 -5.11
N VAL A 150 -4.36 2.33 -3.99
CA VAL A 150 -4.84 2.88 -2.72
C VAL A 150 -3.73 2.75 -1.69
N GLY A 151 -3.29 3.86 -1.15
CA GLY A 151 -2.10 3.94 -0.31
C GLY A 151 -0.85 4.16 -1.15
N SER A 152 -0.05 3.12 -1.37
CA SER A 152 1.13 3.21 -2.23
C SER A 152 1.48 1.85 -2.85
N ILE A 153 2.33 1.84 -3.89
CA ILE A 153 2.88 0.60 -4.46
C ILE A 153 3.85 -0.12 -3.50
N TYR A 154 4.39 0.58 -2.51
CA TYR A 154 5.27 0.03 -1.47
C TYR A 154 4.51 -0.55 -0.27
N GLY A 155 3.20 -0.43 -0.26
CA GLY A 155 2.30 -0.99 0.75
C GLY A 155 0.91 -0.41 0.56
N GLY A 156 0.00 -1.20 -0.01
CA GLY A 156 -1.32 -0.70 -0.38
C GLY A 156 -2.28 -1.77 -0.83
N ILE A 157 -3.35 -1.30 -1.46
CA ILE A 157 -4.31 -2.14 -2.18
C ILE A 157 -4.26 -1.71 -3.64
N ILE A 158 -4.11 -2.68 -4.53
CA ILE A 158 -4.16 -2.44 -5.97
C ILE A 158 -5.38 -3.18 -6.54
N PHE A 159 -6.22 -2.44 -7.23
CA PHE A 159 -7.33 -3.00 -8.00
C PHE A 159 -6.99 -2.91 -9.48
N ASP A 160 -6.97 -4.04 -10.18
CA ASP A 160 -6.91 -4.06 -11.63
C ASP A 160 -8.30 -4.20 -12.21
N PHE A 161 -8.53 -3.51 -13.33
CA PHE A 161 -9.82 -3.50 -14.00
C PHE A 161 -9.71 -4.12 -15.40
N THR A 162 -10.70 -4.94 -15.72
CA THR A 162 -10.89 -5.47 -17.08
C THR A 162 -12.33 -5.20 -17.51
N LYS A 163 -12.50 -4.49 -18.62
CA LYS A 163 -13.82 -4.12 -19.14
C LYS A 163 -14.71 -3.39 -18.11
N GLY A 164 -14.07 -2.46 -17.33
CA GLY A 164 -14.74 -1.66 -16.32
C GLY A 164 -15.16 -2.42 -15.05
N LYS A 165 -14.60 -3.60 -14.82
CA LYS A 165 -14.88 -4.43 -13.64
C LYS A 165 -13.59 -4.81 -12.94
N VAL A 166 -13.63 -4.94 -11.61
CA VAL A 166 -12.53 -5.44 -10.80
C VAL A 166 -12.18 -6.87 -11.22
N SER A 167 -10.99 -7.08 -11.75
CA SER A 167 -10.47 -8.38 -12.19
C SER A 167 -9.45 -8.98 -11.21
N ARG A 168 -8.72 -8.12 -10.49
CA ARG A 168 -7.76 -8.53 -9.46
C ARG A 168 -7.79 -7.52 -8.30
N ILE A 169 -7.58 -8.03 -7.09
CA ILE A 169 -7.36 -7.23 -5.90
C ILE A 169 -6.06 -7.74 -5.28
N PHE A 170 -5.12 -6.82 -5.04
CA PHE A 170 -3.85 -7.12 -4.41
C PHE A 170 -3.71 -6.30 -3.12
N PHE A 171 -3.22 -6.93 -2.05
CA PHE A 171 -2.85 -6.28 -0.80
C PHE A 171 -1.38 -6.55 -0.51
N GLY A 172 -0.62 -5.52 -0.19
CA GLY A 172 0.78 -5.65 0.20
C GLY A 172 1.68 -4.65 -0.52
N ALA A 173 2.98 -4.94 -0.54
CA ALA A 173 3.97 -4.23 -1.33
C ALA A 173 4.06 -4.86 -2.72
N ALA A 174 3.85 -4.07 -3.77
CA ALA A 174 3.97 -4.49 -5.17
C ALA A 174 5.31 -4.08 -5.78
N ALA A 175 6.02 -3.15 -5.14
CA ALA A 175 7.37 -2.73 -5.48
C ALA A 175 8.28 -2.85 -4.26
N GLU A 176 9.56 -3.15 -4.50
CA GLU A 176 10.63 -3.28 -3.52
C GLU A 176 11.74 -2.27 -3.80
#